data_5d5017f0cb8ecb2653198582bb970d61
#
_entry.id   5d5017f0cb8ecb2653198582bb970d61
#
_cell.length_a   1.000
_cell.length_b   1.000
_cell.length_c   1.000
_cell.angle_alpha   90.00
_cell.angle_beta   90.00
_cell.angle_gamma   90.00
#
_symmetry.space_group_name_H-M   'P 1'
#
loop_
_entity.id
_entity.type
_entity.pdbx_description
1 polymer ?
#
loop_
_entity_poly.entity_id
_entity_poly.type
_entity_poly.pdbx_seq_one_letter_code
_entity_poly.pdbx_strand_id
1 'polypeptide(L)'
;MKRFRSAFEFNFATFLDKEHIPYEYELVKFKYKPKKKTYTPDFYLPDYRMYIETKGRFVTEDRAKHLLMKEQYPDLDIRLVFQNAKEKLYKGSKTSYGEWCDQHGLKYAEGEMPLSWRKNG
;
A
#
# COMPACT_ATOMS: atom_id res chain seq x y z
N MET A 1 -20.94 -3.53 -9.13
CA MET A 1 -20.29 -2.24 -8.84
C MET A 1 -19.39 -2.36 -7.64
N LYS A 2 -18.14 -1.94 -7.78
CA LYS A 2 -17.20 -1.95 -6.66
C LYS A 2 -17.51 -0.82 -5.70
N ARG A 3 -17.36 -1.09 -4.42
CA ARG A 3 -17.60 -0.11 -3.39
C ARG A 3 -16.30 0.10 -2.62
N PHE A 4 -15.78 1.31 -2.66
CA PHE A 4 -14.53 1.66 -2.01
C PHE A 4 -14.78 2.32 -0.67
N ARG A 5 -13.86 2.13 0.28
CA ARG A 5 -14.03 2.61 1.64
C ARG A 5 -13.72 4.08 1.82
N SER A 6 -13.03 4.70 0.87
CA SER A 6 -12.68 6.11 0.97
C SER A 6 -12.63 6.73 -0.42
N ALA A 7 -12.70 8.08 -0.43
CA ALA A 7 -12.56 8.82 -1.69
C ALA A 7 -11.18 8.60 -2.29
N PHE A 8 -10.15 8.47 -1.46
CA PHE A 8 -8.81 8.24 -1.95
C PHE A 8 -8.70 6.88 -2.65
N GLU A 9 -9.28 5.83 -2.06
CA GLU A 9 -9.31 4.52 -2.71
C GLU A 9 -10.06 4.58 -4.04
N PHE A 10 -11.21 5.26 -4.05
CA PHE A 10 -11.98 5.44 -5.27
C PHE A 10 -11.15 6.15 -6.33
N ASN A 11 -10.45 7.20 -5.94
CA ASN A 11 -9.63 7.97 -6.88
C ASN A 11 -8.48 7.14 -7.42
N PHE A 12 -7.87 6.29 -6.58
CA PHE A 12 -6.80 5.42 -7.04
C PHE A 12 -7.34 4.36 -8.01
N ALA A 13 -8.51 3.79 -7.71
CA ALA A 13 -9.13 2.83 -8.61
C ALA A 13 -9.46 3.49 -9.95
N THR A 14 -9.93 4.74 -9.92
CA THR A 14 -10.21 5.50 -11.13
C THR A 14 -8.94 5.70 -11.95
N PHE A 15 -7.81 5.97 -11.27
CA PHE A 15 -6.53 6.07 -11.95
C PHE A 15 -6.18 4.74 -12.63
N LEU A 16 -6.34 3.62 -11.93
CA LEU A 16 -6.05 2.31 -12.51
C LEU A 16 -6.93 2.03 -13.74
N ASP A 17 -8.23 2.36 -13.64
CA ASP A 17 -9.15 2.18 -14.77
C ASP A 17 -8.73 3.03 -15.95
N LYS A 18 -8.37 4.27 -15.69
CA LYS A 18 -7.94 5.21 -16.74
C LYS A 18 -6.68 4.74 -17.46
N GLU A 19 -5.76 4.13 -16.70
CA GLU A 19 -4.51 3.63 -17.25
C GLU A 19 -4.62 2.19 -17.77
N HIS A 20 -5.82 1.62 -17.73
CA HIS A 20 -6.10 0.26 -18.19
C HIS A 20 -5.27 -0.78 -17.46
N ILE A 21 -5.11 -0.59 -16.12
CA ILE A 21 -4.39 -1.53 -15.27
C ILE A 21 -5.42 -2.38 -14.53
N PRO A 22 -5.50 -3.68 -14.83
CA PRO A 22 -6.42 -4.55 -14.09
C PRO A 22 -6.03 -4.65 -12.62
N TYR A 23 -7.02 -4.75 -11.76
CA TYR A 23 -6.77 -4.91 -10.33
C TYR A 23 -7.88 -5.73 -9.69
N GLU A 24 -7.57 -6.26 -8.52
CA GLU A 24 -8.54 -6.91 -7.65
C GLU A 24 -8.62 -6.08 -6.37
N TYR A 25 -9.83 -5.73 -5.97
CA TYR A 25 -10.03 -4.87 -4.79
C TYR A 25 -10.49 -5.72 -3.61
N GLU A 26 -9.66 -5.77 -2.56
CA GLU A 26 -9.96 -6.44 -1.28
C GLU A 26 -10.38 -7.91 -1.42
N LEU A 27 -9.91 -8.59 -2.47
CA LEU A 27 -10.19 -10.01 -2.67
C LEU A 27 -9.13 -10.90 -2.04
N VAL A 28 -7.87 -10.45 -2.05
CA VAL A 28 -6.76 -11.24 -1.53
C VAL A 28 -6.62 -11.01 -0.04
N LYS A 29 -6.37 -12.08 0.71
CA LYS A 29 -6.20 -12.00 2.17
C LYS A 29 -5.00 -12.83 2.59
N PHE A 30 -4.20 -12.26 3.47
CA PHE A 30 -3.03 -12.94 4.03
C PHE A 30 -3.15 -12.99 5.54
N LYS A 31 -2.88 -14.14 6.12
CA LYS A 31 -2.83 -14.29 7.58
C LYS A 31 -1.44 -13.92 8.07
N TYR A 32 -1.37 -13.31 9.23
CA TYR A 32 -0.08 -12.96 9.81
C TYR A 32 -0.13 -13.06 11.33
N LYS A 33 1.02 -13.33 11.93
CA LYS A 33 1.18 -13.39 13.37
C LYS A 33 1.53 -12.01 13.91
N PRO A 34 1.35 -11.75 15.21
CA PRO A 34 1.18 -12.72 16.30
C PRO A 34 -0.26 -13.14 16.59
N LYS A 35 -1.29 -12.41 16.16
CA LYS A 35 -2.66 -12.68 16.59
C LYS A 35 -3.54 -13.36 15.56
N LYS A 36 -2.94 -14.09 14.65
CA LYS A 36 -3.70 -14.73 13.55
C LYS A 36 -4.59 -13.73 12.82
N LYS A 37 -4.12 -12.49 12.70
CA LYS A 37 -4.86 -11.46 11.98
C LYS A 37 -4.75 -11.69 10.48
N THR A 38 -5.70 -11.14 9.77
CA THR A 38 -5.71 -11.20 8.31
C THR A 38 -5.40 -9.81 7.77
N TYR A 39 -4.50 -9.75 6.79
CA TYR A 39 -4.23 -8.53 6.06
C TYR A 39 -4.86 -8.62 4.69
N THR A 40 -5.66 -7.62 4.34
CA THR A 40 -6.30 -7.54 3.03
C THR A 40 -5.76 -6.31 2.32
N PRO A 41 -4.85 -6.49 1.35
CA PRO A 41 -4.37 -5.33 0.57
C PRO A 41 -5.54 -4.72 -0.21
N ASP A 42 -5.48 -3.42 -0.42
CA ASP A 42 -6.55 -2.72 -1.13
C ASP A 42 -6.66 -3.19 -2.58
N PHE A 43 -5.52 -3.35 -3.25
CA PHE A 43 -5.51 -3.72 -4.67
C PHE A 43 -4.45 -4.79 -4.93
N TYR A 44 -4.77 -5.68 -5.86
CA TYR A 44 -3.80 -6.58 -6.47
C TYR A 44 -3.75 -6.31 -7.95
N LEU A 45 -2.56 -6.13 -8.49
CA LEU A 45 -2.33 -5.86 -9.92
C LEU A 45 -1.73 -7.11 -10.56
N PRO A 46 -2.57 -7.96 -11.19
CA PRO A 46 -2.07 -9.24 -11.72
C PRO A 46 -0.94 -9.10 -12.74
N ASP A 47 -1.00 -8.09 -13.59
CA ASP A 47 0.01 -7.89 -14.62
C ASP A 47 1.39 -7.58 -14.04
N TYR A 48 1.43 -7.07 -12.82
CA TYR A 48 2.68 -6.67 -12.16
C TYR A 48 3.02 -7.56 -10.98
N ARG A 49 2.10 -8.46 -10.59
CA ARG A 49 2.23 -9.29 -9.38
C ARG A 49 2.54 -8.41 -8.17
N MET A 50 1.80 -7.32 -8.06
CA MET A 50 2.05 -6.29 -7.07
C MET A 50 0.80 -6.02 -6.27
N TYR A 51 0.95 -5.89 -4.95
CA TYR A 51 -0.14 -5.52 -4.04
C TYR A 51 0.02 -4.06 -3.66
N ILE A 52 -1.07 -3.31 -3.70
CA ILE A 52 -1.06 -1.88 -3.39
C ILE A 52 -1.94 -1.63 -2.18
N GLU A 53 -1.39 -0.89 -1.24
CA GLU A 53 -2.11 -0.40 -0.07
C GLU A 53 -2.15 1.12 -0.14
N THR A 54 -3.36 1.69 -0.17
CA THR A 54 -3.51 3.15 -0.17
C THR A 54 -3.73 3.64 1.26
N LYS A 55 -3.04 4.73 1.64
CA LYS A 55 -3.10 5.23 3.00
C LYS A 55 -3.25 6.74 3.04
N GLY A 56 -4.30 7.22 3.70
CA GLY A 56 -4.39 8.62 4.09
C GLY A 56 -3.61 8.86 5.37
N ARG A 57 -3.81 8.00 6.38
CA ARG A 57 -3.07 8.04 7.64
C ARG A 57 -2.33 6.72 7.82
N PHE A 58 -1.10 6.83 8.29
CA PHE A 58 -0.24 5.66 8.46
C PHE A 58 0.12 5.53 9.93
N VAL A 59 -0.83 5.00 10.70
CA VAL A 59 -0.72 4.94 12.16
C VAL A 59 0.19 3.80 12.60
N THR A 60 0.52 3.81 13.90
CA THR A 60 1.45 2.81 14.47
C THR A 60 1.04 1.38 14.15
N GLU A 61 -0.24 1.07 14.22
CA GLU A 61 -0.73 -0.28 13.95
C GLU A 61 -0.49 -0.68 12.50
N ASP A 62 -0.68 0.26 11.57
CA ASP A 62 -0.42 0.01 10.16
C ASP A 62 1.06 -0.28 9.94
N ARG A 63 1.93 0.51 10.56
CA ARG A 63 3.37 0.33 10.42
C ARG A 63 3.80 -1.03 10.94
N ALA A 64 3.31 -1.40 12.11
CA ALA A 64 3.62 -2.71 12.70
C ALA A 64 3.15 -3.85 11.80
N LYS A 65 1.94 -3.72 11.25
CA LYS A 65 1.39 -4.72 10.33
C LYS A 65 2.27 -4.91 9.10
N HIS A 66 2.72 -3.82 8.50
CA HIS A 66 3.54 -3.92 7.29
C HIS A 66 4.92 -4.48 7.57
N LEU A 67 5.48 -4.21 8.76
CA LEU A 67 6.74 -4.85 9.15
C LEU A 67 6.57 -6.35 9.31
N LEU A 68 5.47 -6.78 9.91
CA LEU A 68 5.18 -8.21 10.08
C LEU A 68 4.93 -8.88 8.73
N MET A 69 4.21 -8.23 7.84
CA MET A 69 3.98 -8.77 6.51
C MET A 69 5.30 -8.94 5.76
N LYS A 70 6.17 -7.94 5.83
CA LYS A 70 7.47 -8.02 5.17
C LYS A 70 8.31 -9.16 5.74
N GLU A 71 8.26 -9.36 7.06
CA GLU A 71 9.01 -10.43 7.71
C GLU A 71 8.46 -11.81 7.37
N GLN A 72 7.12 -11.96 7.39
CA GLN A 72 6.49 -13.25 7.22
C GLN A 72 6.21 -13.63 5.76
N TYR A 73 6.14 -12.64 4.88
CA TYR A 73 5.89 -12.85 3.45
C TYR A 73 6.88 -12.05 2.63
N PRO A 74 8.18 -12.36 2.74
CA PRO A 74 9.21 -11.54 2.09
C PRO A 74 9.15 -11.55 0.57
N ASP A 75 8.49 -12.55 -0.02
CA ASP A 75 8.41 -12.65 -1.48
C ASP A 75 7.23 -11.89 -2.07
N LEU A 76 6.34 -11.36 -1.24
CA LEU A 76 5.23 -10.56 -1.74
C LEU A 76 5.68 -9.13 -2.00
N ASP A 77 5.29 -8.61 -3.16
CA ASP A 77 5.59 -7.23 -3.54
C ASP A 77 4.44 -6.35 -3.10
N ILE A 78 4.52 -5.84 -1.87
CA ILE A 78 3.51 -4.97 -1.28
C ILE A 78 4.05 -3.55 -1.26
N ARG A 79 3.33 -2.63 -1.87
CA ARG A 79 3.75 -1.22 -1.97
C ARG A 79 2.67 -0.32 -1.44
N LEU A 80 3.10 0.79 -0.85
CA LEU A 80 2.21 1.78 -0.24
C LEU A 80 2.06 2.98 -1.16
N VAL A 81 0.83 3.47 -1.28
CA VAL A 81 0.59 4.73 -1.98
C VAL A 81 -0.08 5.67 -0.99
N PHE A 82 0.64 6.71 -0.60
CA PHE A 82 0.15 7.67 0.39
C PHE A 82 -0.56 8.82 -0.27
N GLN A 83 -1.58 9.34 0.40
CA GLN A 83 -2.19 10.60 -0.02
C GLN A 83 -1.17 11.73 0.15
N ASN A 84 -0.39 11.70 1.25
CA ASN A 84 0.65 12.68 1.52
C ASN A 84 1.83 11.98 2.21
N ALA A 85 2.84 11.60 1.42
CA ALA A 85 4.00 10.88 1.93
C ALA A 85 4.89 11.75 2.82
N LYS A 86 4.73 13.07 2.78
CA LYS A 86 5.49 14.00 3.61
C LYS A 86 4.90 14.17 5.01
N GLU A 87 3.70 13.62 5.25
CA GLU A 87 3.07 13.67 6.56
C GLU A 87 3.97 13.02 7.60
N LYS A 88 4.09 13.65 8.77
CA LYS A 88 4.92 13.09 9.83
C LYS A 88 4.20 11.95 10.54
N LEU A 89 4.97 11.03 11.11
CA LEU A 89 4.43 9.85 11.78
C LEU A 89 3.46 10.22 12.90
N TYR A 90 3.77 11.27 13.62
CA TYR A 90 2.96 11.78 14.71
C TYR A 90 3.38 13.22 15.00
N LYS A 91 2.60 13.92 15.79
CA LYS A 91 2.91 15.31 16.14
C LYS A 91 4.27 15.38 16.83
N GLY A 92 5.16 16.19 16.29
CA GLY A 92 6.51 16.34 16.82
C GLY A 92 7.53 15.38 16.24
N SER A 93 7.10 14.42 15.42
CA SER A 93 8.03 13.52 14.75
C SER A 93 8.82 14.26 13.69
N LYS A 94 10.08 13.88 13.53
CA LYS A 94 10.94 14.40 12.46
C LYS A 94 10.90 13.47 11.25
N THR A 95 10.25 12.32 11.35
CA THR A 95 10.21 11.30 10.31
C THR A 95 8.86 11.35 9.61
N SER A 96 8.88 11.42 8.28
CA SER A 96 7.66 11.35 7.47
C SER A 96 7.31 9.90 7.15
N TYR A 97 6.10 9.70 6.63
CA TYR A 97 5.66 8.38 6.16
C TYR A 97 6.64 7.80 5.15
N GLY A 98 7.02 8.61 4.15
CA GLY A 98 7.96 8.15 3.13
C GLY A 98 9.33 7.83 3.68
N GLU A 99 9.85 8.69 4.57
CA GLU A 99 11.13 8.43 5.20
C GLU A 99 11.14 7.14 6.01
N TRP A 100 10.03 6.89 6.73
CA TRP A 100 9.89 5.66 7.49
C TRP A 100 9.94 4.44 6.55
N CYS A 101 9.25 4.53 5.41
CA CYS A 101 9.27 3.45 4.43
C CYS A 101 10.68 3.21 3.91
N ASP A 102 11.42 4.28 3.60
CA ASP A 102 12.81 4.15 3.16
C ASP A 102 13.67 3.47 4.22
N GLN A 103 13.48 3.85 5.49
CA GLN A 103 14.26 3.28 6.58
C GLN A 103 14.00 1.78 6.75
N HIS A 104 12.81 1.32 6.39
CA HIS A 104 12.42 -0.08 6.58
C HIS A 104 12.37 -0.89 5.28
N GLY A 105 12.85 -0.30 4.19
CA GLY A 105 12.90 -1.01 2.92
C GLY A 105 11.55 -1.28 2.29
N LEU A 106 10.55 -0.44 2.57
CA LEU A 106 9.23 -0.54 1.96
C LEU A 106 9.14 0.42 0.80
N LYS A 107 8.55 -0.03 -0.30
CA LYS A 107 8.37 0.82 -1.47
C LYS A 107 7.10 1.65 -1.32
N TYR A 108 7.17 2.90 -1.71
CA TYR A 108 6.01 3.79 -1.61
C TYR A 108 5.99 4.80 -2.74
N ALA A 109 4.83 5.40 -2.94
CA ALA A 109 4.62 6.51 -3.85
C ALA A 109 3.57 7.44 -3.25
N GLU A 110 3.39 8.59 -3.87
CA GLU A 110 2.37 9.55 -3.44
C GLU A 110 1.35 9.74 -4.55
N GLY A 111 0.09 9.57 -4.20
CA GLY A 111 -1.04 9.84 -5.08
C GLY A 111 -1.30 8.79 -6.14
N GLU A 112 -0.33 8.54 -6.98
CA GLU A 112 -0.49 7.64 -8.13
C GLU A 112 0.73 6.72 -8.26
N MET A 113 0.59 5.70 -9.10
CA MET A 113 1.72 4.83 -9.41
C MET A 113 2.70 5.56 -10.32
N PRO A 114 3.97 5.65 -9.93
CA PRO A 114 4.97 6.24 -10.82
C PRO A 114 5.23 5.31 -12.02
N LEU A 115 5.68 5.90 -13.12
CA LEU A 115 5.99 5.12 -14.31
C LEU A 115 7.04 4.04 -14.04
N SER A 116 7.96 4.30 -13.11
CA SER A 116 8.99 3.31 -12.77
C SER A 116 8.41 2.00 -12.24
N TRP A 117 7.23 2.06 -11.60
CA TRP A 117 6.58 0.84 -11.11
C TRP A 117 5.91 0.05 -12.23
N ARG A 118 5.66 0.68 -13.36
CA ARG A 118 4.93 0.07 -14.46
C ARG A 118 5.84 -0.52 -15.53
N LYS A 119 7.13 -0.52 -15.28
CA LYS A 119 8.08 -1.14 -16.20
C LYS A 119 8.17 -2.63 -15.86
N ASN A 120 7.87 -3.44 -16.85
CA ASN A 120 8.04 -4.88 -16.73
C ASN A 120 9.44 -5.26 -17.14
N GLY A 121 10.18 -5.55 -16.15
CA GLY A 121 11.47 -6.16 -16.26
C GLY A 121 12.47 -5.84 -17.06
#